data_826d6e3883ed2f59b71ce2db00bd227c
#
_entry.id   826d6e3883ed2f59b71ce2db00bd227c
#
_cell.length_a   1.000
_cell.length_b   1.000
_cell.length_c   1.000
_cell.angle_alpha   90.00
_cell.angle_beta   90.00
_cell.angle_gamma   90.00
#
_symmetry.space_group_name_H-M   'P 1'
#
loop_
_entity.id
_entity.type
_entity.pdbx_description
1 polymer ?
#
loop_
_entity_poly.entity_id
_entity_poly.type
_entity_poly.pdbx_seq_one_letter_code
_entity_poly.pdbx_strand_id
1 'polypeptide(L)'
;MFEGPLGNRFDVVGEDDKFGQNTWEEAESTLQKEAFTLAVGKAGLKTEDIRYLFSGDLLGQNIATSFGLMDYQVPLLGLYGACSTCGEALSLGAMCVAAGYADYVVAMTS
;
A
#
# COMPACT_ATOMS: atom_id res chain seq x y z
N MET A 1 -13.36 -5.70 9.97
CA MET A 1 -12.25 -5.32 10.86
C MET A 1 -12.71 -4.81 12.21
N PHE A 2 -13.64 -3.90 12.24
CA PHE A 2 -14.12 -3.31 13.52
C PHE A 2 -14.67 -4.35 14.51
N GLU A 3 -15.35 -5.35 14.02
CA GLU A 3 -15.95 -6.44 14.83
C GLU A 3 -14.94 -7.51 15.27
N GLY A 4 -13.73 -7.47 14.72
CA GLY A 4 -12.69 -8.42 15.07
C GLY A 4 -11.93 -8.05 16.35
N PRO A 5 -11.09 -8.95 16.86
CA PRO A 5 -10.36 -8.73 18.11
C PRO A 5 -9.34 -7.59 18.04
N LEU A 6 -8.96 -7.16 16.85
CA LEU A 6 -8.00 -6.09 16.63
C LEU A 6 -8.64 -4.78 16.15
N GLY A 7 -9.98 -4.67 16.19
CA GLY A 7 -10.69 -3.53 15.60
C GLY A 7 -10.23 -2.17 16.10
N ASN A 8 -9.82 -2.08 17.35
CA ASN A 8 -9.33 -0.84 17.96
C ASN A 8 -7.82 -0.58 17.75
N ARG A 9 -7.14 -1.44 17.00
CA ARG A 9 -5.70 -1.33 16.72
C ARG A 9 -5.40 -0.72 15.35
N PHE A 10 -6.43 -0.55 14.53
CA PHE A 10 -6.29 0.05 13.19
C PHE A 10 -6.39 1.56 13.27
N ASP A 11 -5.58 2.27 12.52
CA ASP A 11 -5.60 3.73 12.45
C ASP A 11 -6.88 4.25 11.79
N VAL A 12 -7.36 3.56 10.77
CA VAL A 12 -8.60 3.87 10.06
C VAL A 12 -9.39 2.59 9.83
N VAL A 13 -10.68 2.66 10.08
CA VAL A 13 -11.61 1.57 9.80
C VAL A 13 -12.73 2.11 8.91
N GLY A 14 -12.88 1.52 7.72
CA GLY A 14 -13.95 1.90 6.80
C GLY A 14 -15.33 1.54 7.35
N GLU A 15 -16.31 2.38 7.09
CA GLU A 15 -17.71 2.17 7.50
C GLU A 15 -18.37 1.05 6.69
N ASP A 16 -17.98 0.90 5.42
CA ASP A 16 -18.43 -0.17 4.54
C ASP A 16 -17.26 -0.89 3.89
N ASP A 17 -17.52 -1.99 3.24
CA ASP A 17 -16.50 -2.83 2.61
C ASP A 17 -16.04 -2.32 1.24
N LYS A 18 -16.70 -1.34 0.68
CA LYS A 18 -16.37 -0.70 -0.61
C LYS A 18 -15.82 0.72 -0.48
N PHE A 19 -15.64 1.22 0.73
CA PHE A 19 -15.13 2.58 0.97
C PHE A 19 -15.91 3.66 0.19
N GLY A 20 -17.23 3.49 0.06
CA GLY A 20 -18.08 4.40 -0.70
C GLY A 20 -17.94 4.30 -2.22
N GLN A 21 -17.19 3.35 -2.73
CA GLN A 21 -16.96 3.16 -4.16
C GLN A 21 -18.00 2.22 -4.80
N ASN A 22 -18.10 2.27 -6.13
CA ASN A 22 -19.08 1.48 -6.87
C ASN A 22 -18.60 0.06 -7.19
N THR A 23 -17.30 -0.13 -7.33
CA THR A 23 -16.69 -1.42 -7.68
C THR A 23 -15.66 -1.83 -6.63
N TRP A 24 -15.35 -3.13 -6.60
CA TRP A 24 -14.31 -3.67 -5.71
C TRP A 24 -12.92 -3.16 -6.07
N GLU A 25 -12.64 -2.99 -7.35
CA GLU A 25 -11.35 -2.47 -7.83
C GLU A 25 -11.14 -1.02 -7.41
N GLU A 26 -12.19 -0.19 -7.49
CA GLU A 26 -12.15 1.19 -7.00
C GLU A 26 -11.97 1.24 -5.49
N ALA A 27 -12.63 0.35 -4.76
CA ALA A 27 -12.50 0.23 -3.32
C ALA A 27 -11.07 -0.13 -2.91
N GLU A 28 -10.47 -1.10 -3.59
CA GLU A 28 -9.09 -1.54 -3.35
C GLU A 28 -8.09 -0.42 -3.69
N SER A 29 -8.31 0.30 -4.79
CA SER A 29 -7.48 1.45 -5.16
C SER A 29 -7.53 2.56 -4.11
N THR A 30 -8.72 2.86 -3.61
CA THR A 30 -8.92 3.87 -2.56
C THR A 30 -8.24 3.44 -1.27
N LEU A 31 -8.39 2.20 -0.87
CA LEU A 31 -7.73 1.63 0.31
C LEU A 31 -6.21 1.81 0.24
N GLN A 32 -5.62 1.45 -0.87
CA GLN A 32 -4.17 1.57 -1.07
C GLN A 32 -3.70 3.02 -1.04
N LYS A 33 -4.41 3.91 -1.70
CA LYS A 33 -4.08 5.34 -1.73
C LYS A 33 -4.14 5.96 -0.33
N GLU A 34 -5.17 5.68 0.43
CA GLU A 34 -5.31 6.18 1.79
C GLU A 34 -4.23 5.61 2.71
N ALA A 35 -3.96 4.31 2.61
CA ALA A 35 -2.93 3.66 3.41
C ALA A 35 -1.53 4.24 3.12
N PHE A 36 -1.20 4.46 1.85
CA PHE A 36 0.06 5.09 1.46
C PHE A 36 0.19 6.50 2.06
N THR A 37 -0.81 7.33 1.87
CA THR A 37 -0.81 8.71 2.38
C THR A 37 -0.67 8.75 3.90
N LEU A 38 -1.40 7.89 4.60
CA LEU A 38 -1.36 7.82 6.06
C LEU A 38 0.01 7.35 6.56
N ALA A 39 0.57 6.31 5.95
CA ALA A 39 1.88 5.78 6.35
C ALA A 39 3.00 6.80 6.17
N VAL A 40 3.04 7.47 5.03
CA VAL A 40 4.03 8.53 4.74
C VAL A 40 3.87 9.69 5.72
N GLY A 41 2.63 10.10 5.99
CA GLY A 41 2.35 11.16 6.96
C GLY A 41 2.75 10.80 8.39
N LYS A 42 2.48 9.58 8.83
CA LYS A 42 2.89 9.08 10.15
C LYS A 42 4.41 9.02 10.32
N ALA A 43 5.13 8.73 9.26
CA ALA A 43 6.59 8.73 9.26
C ALA A 43 7.20 10.14 9.28
N GLY A 44 6.39 11.18 9.11
CA GLY A 44 6.87 12.56 9.03
C GLY A 44 7.60 12.87 7.72
N LEU A 45 7.33 12.08 6.69
CA LEU A 45 7.98 12.18 5.39
C LEU A 45 7.03 12.81 4.36
N LYS A 46 7.61 13.24 3.25
CA LYS A 46 6.89 13.66 2.06
C LYS A 46 6.96 12.56 1.01
N THR A 47 6.04 12.55 0.07
CA THR A 47 6.06 11.62 -1.07
C THR A 47 7.39 11.65 -1.82
N GLU A 48 8.01 12.81 -1.93
CA GLU A 48 9.32 13.03 -2.59
C GLU A 48 10.46 12.30 -1.89
N ASP A 49 10.34 11.99 -0.60
CA ASP A 49 11.36 11.28 0.17
C ASP A 49 11.37 9.77 -0.10
N ILE A 50 10.29 9.26 -0.68
CA ILE A 50 10.13 7.84 -0.98
C ILE A 50 10.79 7.51 -2.32
N ARG A 51 11.81 6.66 -2.28
CA ARG A 51 12.59 6.28 -3.47
C ARG A 51 11.89 5.22 -4.29
N TYR A 52 11.34 4.20 -3.63
CA TYR A 52 10.65 3.08 -4.27
C TYR A 52 9.41 2.70 -3.50
N LEU A 53 8.41 2.23 -4.23
CA LEU A 53 7.18 1.69 -3.68
C LEU A 53 7.02 0.24 -4.16
N PHE A 54 7.05 -0.69 -3.22
CA PHE A 54 6.78 -2.10 -3.48
C PHE A 54 5.35 -2.40 -3.07
N SER A 55 4.50 -2.69 -4.03
CA SER A 55 3.08 -2.89 -3.74
C SER A 55 2.45 -3.87 -4.70
N GLY A 56 1.38 -4.48 -4.24
CA GLY A 56 0.53 -5.34 -5.05
C GLY A 56 -0.88 -5.41 -4.48
N ASP A 57 -1.76 -5.96 -5.28
CA ASP A 57 -3.15 -6.17 -4.92
C ASP A 57 -3.57 -7.63 -5.18
N LEU A 58 -4.70 -8.00 -4.62
CA LEU A 58 -5.22 -9.36 -4.73
C LEU A 58 -6.16 -9.54 -5.92
N LEU A 59 -6.99 -8.54 -6.20
CA LEU A 59 -8.10 -8.67 -7.13
C LEU A 59 -7.69 -8.59 -8.59
N GLY A 60 -6.83 -7.68 -8.95
CA GLY A 60 -6.61 -7.32 -10.35
C GLY A 60 -5.19 -7.40 -10.86
N GLN A 61 -4.31 -8.19 -10.25
CA GLN A 61 -2.94 -8.35 -10.72
C GLN A 61 -2.22 -7.01 -10.94
N ASN A 62 -2.26 -6.15 -9.93
CA ASN A 62 -1.70 -4.78 -9.92
C ASN A 62 -2.54 -3.71 -10.65
N ILE A 63 -3.74 -4.01 -11.10
CA ILE A 63 -4.62 -3.00 -11.70
C ILE A 63 -5.03 -1.97 -10.64
N ALA A 64 -5.54 -2.41 -9.50
CA ALA A 64 -5.94 -1.53 -8.41
C ALA A 64 -4.76 -0.74 -7.85
N THR A 65 -3.61 -1.39 -7.67
CA THR A 65 -2.37 -0.74 -7.22
C THR A 65 -1.94 0.35 -8.20
N SER A 66 -1.91 0.06 -9.49
CA SER A 66 -1.52 1.03 -10.51
C SER A 66 -2.46 2.22 -10.56
N PHE A 67 -3.77 2.01 -10.55
CA PHE A 67 -4.75 3.09 -10.55
C PHE A 67 -4.75 3.89 -9.24
N GLY A 68 -4.65 3.22 -8.11
CA GLY A 68 -4.67 3.88 -6.80
C GLY A 68 -3.45 4.78 -6.57
N LEU A 69 -2.32 4.47 -7.17
CA LEU A 69 -1.05 5.14 -6.92
C LEU A 69 -0.53 5.95 -8.13
N MET A 70 -1.29 6.04 -9.21
CA MET A 70 -0.86 6.73 -10.43
C MET A 70 -0.61 8.22 -10.26
N ASP A 71 -1.23 8.86 -9.27
CA ASP A 71 -1.05 10.28 -8.99
C ASP A 71 0.26 10.59 -8.26
N TYR A 72 0.94 9.57 -7.75
CA TYR A 72 2.22 9.71 -7.06
C TYR A 72 3.37 9.48 -8.02
N GLN A 73 4.36 10.37 -7.99
CA GLN A 73 5.56 10.27 -8.82
C GLN A 73 6.65 9.43 -8.14
N VAL A 74 6.27 8.29 -7.60
CA VAL A 74 7.17 7.35 -6.95
C VAL A 74 7.31 6.12 -7.82
N PRO A 75 8.54 5.66 -8.11
CA PRO A 75 8.73 4.44 -8.88
C PRO A 75 8.04 3.24 -8.19
N LEU A 76 7.06 2.67 -8.87
CA LEU A 76 6.30 1.53 -8.40
C LEU A 76 6.90 0.24 -8.94
N LEU A 77 7.25 -0.68 -8.04
CA LEU A 77 7.55 -2.06 -8.38
C LEU A 77 6.34 -2.90 -7.99
N GLY A 78 5.57 -3.29 -8.99
CA GLY A 78 4.37 -4.09 -8.82
C GLY A 78 4.70 -5.55 -8.49
N LEU A 79 4.07 -6.08 -7.45
CA LEU A 79 4.26 -7.44 -6.98
C LEU A 79 2.94 -8.20 -7.08
N TYR A 80 3.02 -9.48 -7.38
CA TYR A 80 1.84 -10.32 -7.37
C TYR A 80 2.19 -11.71 -6.82
N GLY A 81 1.95 -11.89 -5.55
CA GLY A 81 2.11 -13.15 -4.86
C GLY A 81 0.86 -13.56 -4.09
N ALA A 82 -0.29 -12.92 -4.38
CA ALA A 82 -1.53 -13.12 -3.63
C ALA A 82 -1.28 -12.95 -2.12
N CYS A 83 -1.48 -13.99 -1.32
CA CYS A 83 -1.29 -13.91 0.13
C CYS A 83 0.17 -13.65 0.56
N SER A 84 1.15 -13.88 -0.31
CA SER A 84 2.57 -13.64 -0.02
C SER A 84 3.05 -12.23 -0.37
N THR A 85 2.21 -11.40 -1.00
CA THR A 85 2.59 -10.06 -1.47
C THR A 85 3.17 -9.18 -0.37
N CYS A 86 2.59 -9.22 0.83
CA CYS A 86 3.08 -8.46 1.98
C CYS A 86 4.52 -8.84 2.33
N GLY A 87 4.80 -10.14 2.44
CA GLY A 87 6.15 -10.65 2.72
C GLY A 87 7.14 -10.31 1.62
N GLU A 88 6.72 -10.40 0.36
CA GLU A 88 7.54 -10.02 -0.79
C GLU A 88 7.89 -8.53 -0.76
N ALA A 89 6.91 -7.67 -0.53
CA ALA A 89 7.12 -6.22 -0.47
C ALA A 89 8.08 -5.83 0.65
N LEU A 90 7.89 -6.38 1.84
CA LEU A 90 8.76 -6.13 3.00
C LEU A 90 10.19 -6.63 2.74
N SER A 91 10.34 -7.83 2.17
CA SER A 91 11.65 -8.40 1.87
C SER A 91 12.42 -7.58 0.85
N LEU A 92 11.77 -7.22 -0.26
CA LEU A 92 12.40 -6.42 -1.31
C LEU A 92 12.71 -5.00 -0.84
N GLY A 93 11.82 -4.38 -0.07
CA GLY A 93 12.06 -3.07 0.53
C GLY A 93 13.27 -3.08 1.46
N ALA A 94 13.35 -4.09 2.33
CA ALA A 94 14.48 -4.26 3.24
C ALA A 94 15.81 -4.47 2.47
N MET A 95 15.80 -5.26 1.39
CA MET A 95 16.97 -5.45 0.55
C MET A 95 17.44 -4.14 -0.10
N CYS A 96 16.52 -3.32 -0.60
CA CYS A 96 16.86 -2.03 -1.19
C CYS A 96 17.49 -1.07 -0.19
N VAL A 97 16.98 -1.01 1.02
CA VAL A 97 17.53 -0.16 2.08
C VAL A 97 18.89 -0.69 2.53
N ALA A 98 19.01 -2.00 2.74
CA ALA A 98 20.28 -2.62 3.15
C ALA A 98 21.37 -2.48 2.11
N ALA A 99 21.04 -2.52 0.81
CA ALA A 99 21.97 -2.36 -0.28
C ALA A 99 22.38 -0.89 -0.53
N GLY A 100 21.75 0.07 0.13
CA GLY A 100 22.02 1.48 -0.05
C GLY A 100 21.35 2.11 -1.28
N TYR A 101 20.41 1.43 -1.92
CA TYR A 101 19.66 1.97 -3.05
C TYR A 101 18.65 3.04 -2.66
N ALA A 102 18.18 3.01 -1.42
CA ALA A 102 17.20 3.96 -0.90
C ALA A 102 17.35 4.11 0.61
N ASP A 103 17.02 5.30 1.11
CA ASP A 103 16.91 5.55 2.54
C ASP A 103 15.49 5.23 3.03
N TYR A 104 14.49 5.52 2.21
CA TYR A 104 13.08 5.29 2.51
C TYR A 104 12.38 4.59 1.36
N VAL A 105 11.68 3.53 1.68
CA VAL A 105 10.83 2.79 0.75
C VAL A 105 9.48 2.53 1.42
N VAL A 106 8.46 2.31 0.62
CA VAL A 106 7.16 1.86 1.11
C VAL A 106 6.93 0.43 0.65
N ALA A 107 6.50 -0.42 1.57
CA ALA A 107 6.03 -1.76 1.30
C ALA A 107 4.57 -1.85 1.71
N MET A 108 3.70 -2.19 0.79
CA MET A 108 2.27 -2.27 1.07
C MET A 108 1.57 -3.33 0.24
N THR A 109 0.36 -3.66 0.65
CA THR A 109 -0.51 -4.59 -0.06
C THR A 109 -1.96 -4.30 0.32
N SER A 110 -2.87 -4.71 -0.49
CA SER A 110 -4.29 -4.76 -0.13
C SER A 110 -4.74 -6.16 0.23
#